data_97f145269f41dae6ec86138772369213
#
_entry.id   97f145269f41dae6ec86138772369213
#
_cell.length_a   1.000
_cell.length_b   1.000
_cell.length_c   1.000
_cell.angle_alpha   90.00
_cell.angle_beta   90.00
_cell.angle_gamma   90.00
#
_symmetry.space_group_name_H-M   'P 1'
#
loop_
_entity.id
_entity.type
_entity.pdbx_description
1 polymer ?
#
loop_
_entity_poly.entity_id
_entity_poly.type
_entity_poly.pdbx_seq_one_letter_code
_entity_poly.pdbx_strand_id
1 'polypeptide(L)'
;MSRSLAAGAAFAFTLVGAATGAWAQGLVTTQKLSAPLANELVGESVAACAQKGYTVTAVVVDLDGVRQALLRGNGAPIHTLDNAFYKAYSAASLTLARKEDSTKAVADRVAKNPPTTVPQTPLPNVTYAVGGVTIMAGGKAIGAIGVSGAPGGQFDEECARAAIAKIQERMK
;
A
#
# COMPACT_ATOMS: atom_id res chain seq x y z
N MET A 1 -51.46 -73.46 6.04
CA MET A 1 -51.60 -72.16 6.75
C MET A 1 -50.21 -71.65 7.03
N SER A 2 -49.69 -70.74 6.21
CA SER A 2 -48.38 -70.18 6.37
C SER A 2 -48.53 -68.64 6.25
N ARG A 3 -48.23 -67.93 7.33
CA ARG A 3 -48.31 -66.50 7.40
C ARG A 3 -46.90 -65.89 7.14
N SER A 4 -46.77 -65.15 6.02
CA SER A 4 -45.57 -64.40 5.70
C SER A 4 -45.63 -63.06 6.42
N LEU A 5 -44.61 -62.76 7.23
CA LEU A 5 -44.38 -61.46 7.84
C LEU A 5 -43.48 -60.63 6.89
N ALA A 6 -44.00 -59.53 6.38
CA ALA A 6 -43.22 -58.52 5.63
C ALA A 6 -42.56 -57.56 6.61
N ALA A 7 -41.23 -57.46 6.59
CA ALA A 7 -40.47 -56.52 7.34
C ALA A 7 -40.32 -55.27 6.50
N GLY A 8 -40.92 -54.17 6.94
CA GLY A 8 -40.73 -52.81 6.33
C GLY A 8 -39.47 -52.16 6.86
N ALA A 9 -38.53 -51.88 5.96
CA ALA A 9 -37.32 -51.09 6.26
C ALA A 9 -37.66 -49.58 6.17
N ALA A 10 -37.61 -48.91 7.30
CA ALA A 10 -37.72 -47.43 7.34
C ALA A 10 -36.36 -46.79 7.02
N PHE A 11 -36.26 -46.11 5.89
CA PHE A 11 -35.11 -45.30 5.52
C PHE A 11 -35.22 -43.91 6.22
N ALA A 12 -34.38 -43.68 7.19
CA ALA A 12 -34.23 -42.32 7.80
C ALA A 12 -33.35 -41.45 6.89
N PHE A 13 -33.97 -40.48 6.25
CA PHE A 13 -33.28 -39.43 5.50
C PHE A 13 -32.76 -38.37 6.48
N THR A 14 -31.44 -38.36 6.76
CA THR A 14 -30.79 -37.28 7.49
C THR A 14 -30.57 -36.10 6.54
N LEU A 15 -31.33 -35.01 6.70
CA LEU A 15 -31.05 -33.75 6.07
C LEU A 15 -29.78 -33.16 6.71
N VAL A 16 -28.66 -33.20 6.01
CA VAL A 16 -27.48 -32.40 6.32
C VAL A 16 -27.77 -30.98 5.87
N GLY A 17 -28.19 -30.12 6.79
CA GLY A 17 -28.33 -28.68 6.56
C GLY A 17 -26.96 -28.06 6.28
N ALA A 18 -26.69 -27.71 5.03
CA ALA A 18 -25.57 -26.86 4.69
C ALA A 18 -25.81 -25.48 5.31
N ALA A 19 -25.12 -25.17 6.41
CA ALA A 19 -25.08 -23.81 6.94
C ALA A 19 -24.37 -22.91 5.90
N THR A 20 -25.16 -22.25 5.05
CA THR A 20 -24.64 -21.15 4.23
C THR A 20 -24.26 -20.02 5.17
N GLY A 21 -22.97 -19.88 5.47
CA GLY A 21 -22.46 -18.74 6.21
C GLY A 21 -22.94 -17.46 5.52
N ALA A 22 -23.79 -16.70 6.19
CA ALA A 22 -24.15 -15.37 5.73
C ALA A 22 -22.87 -14.51 5.76
N TRP A 23 -22.27 -14.27 4.60
CA TRP A 23 -21.18 -13.33 4.48
C TRP A 23 -21.71 -11.95 4.80
N ALA A 24 -21.16 -11.33 5.84
CA ALA A 24 -21.51 -9.96 6.19
C ALA A 24 -21.02 -9.05 5.04
N GLN A 25 -21.93 -8.69 4.13
CA GLN A 25 -21.60 -7.91 2.92
C GLN A 25 -21.43 -6.39 3.19
N GLY A 26 -21.55 -5.98 4.44
CA GLY A 26 -21.50 -4.56 4.83
C GLY A 26 -20.18 -4.06 5.41
N LEU A 27 -19.18 -4.95 5.61
CA LEU A 27 -17.90 -4.56 6.22
C LEU A 27 -16.72 -4.97 5.33
N VAL A 28 -15.75 -4.05 5.19
CA VAL A 28 -14.49 -4.29 4.50
C VAL A 28 -13.36 -4.23 5.52
N THR A 29 -12.51 -5.26 5.54
CA THR A 29 -11.28 -5.27 6.35
C THR A 29 -10.11 -4.78 5.50
N THR A 30 -9.43 -3.73 5.95
CA THR A 30 -8.22 -3.20 5.34
C THR A 30 -7.01 -3.50 6.22
N GLN A 31 -5.88 -3.79 5.58
CA GLN A 31 -4.60 -3.92 6.26
C GLN A 31 -3.81 -2.62 6.12
N LYS A 32 -3.08 -2.26 7.16
CA LYS A 32 -2.14 -1.14 7.15
C LYS A 32 -0.99 -1.40 8.12
N LEU A 33 0.10 -0.67 8.00
CA LEU A 33 1.20 -0.76 8.97
C LEU A 33 0.73 -0.39 10.37
N SER A 34 1.28 -1.05 11.38
CA SER A 34 1.16 -0.56 12.74
C SER A 34 1.91 0.78 12.90
N ALA A 35 1.49 1.63 13.82
CA ALA A 35 2.15 2.91 14.05
C ALA A 35 3.66 2.76 14.37
N PRO A 36 4.11 1.80 15.22
CA PRO A 36 5.54 1.58 15.44
C PRO A 36 6.29 1.23 14.15
N LEU A 37 5.73 0.35 13.29
CA LEU A 37 6.39 -0.07 12.06
C LEU A 37 6.41 1.05 11.00
N ALA A 38 5.35 1.86 10.92
CA ALA A 38 5.31 3.03 10.06
C ALA A 38 6.34 4.09 10.50
N ASN A 39 6.50 4.30 11.82
CA ASN A 39 7.51 5.21 12.37
C ASN A 39 8.94 4.72 12.09
N GLU A 40 9.19 3.44 12.24
CA GLU A 40 10.48 2.84 11.89
C GLU A 40 10.79 3.01 10.41
N LEU A 41 9.82 2.77 9.51
CA LEU A 41 9.98 2.90 8.07
C LEU A 41 10.41 4.31 7.66
N VAL A 42 9.81 5.36 8.22
CA VAL A 42 10.25 6.74 7.91
C VAL A 42 11.64 7.01 8.47
N GLY A 43 11.97 6.48 9.66
CA GLY A 43 13.30 6.57 10.25
C GLY A 43 14.38 5.93 9.39
N GLU A 44 14.14 4.70 8.94
CA GLU A 44 15.04 3.95 8.07
C GLU A 44 15.23 4.64 6.70
N SER A 45 14.18 5.25 6.14
CA SER A 45 14.27 5.99 4.88
C SER A 45 15.14 7.23 5.02
N VAL A 46 14.96 8.02 6.09
CA VAL A 46 15.80 9.18 6.39
C VAL A 46 17.24 8.76 6.62
N ALA A 47 17.48 7.67 7.36
CA ALA A 47 18.83 7.16 7.62
C ALA A 47 19.50 6.65 6.34
N ALA A 48 18.79 5.94 5.48
CA ALA A 48 19.32 5.44 4.21
C ALA A 48 19.76 6.59 3.27
N CYS A 49 18.96 7.67 3.21
CA CYS A 49 19.33 8.87 2.47
C CYS A 49 20.51 9.62 3.11
N ALA A 50 20.54 9.72 4.43
CA ALA A 50 21.63 10.40 5.16
C ALA A 50 22.99 9.70 4.92
N GLN A 51 23.03 8.37 4.83
CA GLN A 51 24.24 7.61 4.47
C GLN A 51 24.79 7.97 3.09
N LYS A 52 23.94 8.47 2.20
CA LYS A 52 24.32 8.96 0.86
C LYS A 52 24.58 10.47 0.83
N GLY A 53 24.53 11.14 1.99
CA GLY A 53 24.72 12.59 2.11
C GLY A 53 23.48 13.42 1.75
N TYR A 54 22.30 12.81 1.66
CA TYR A 54 21.06 13.54 1.33
C TYR A 54 20.22 13.82 2.58
N THR A 55 19.64 15.02 2.62
CA THR A 55 18.71 15.43 3.68
C THR A 55 17.28 15.42 3.16
N VAL A 56 16.46 14.49 3.67
CA VAL A 56 15.14 14.22 3.14
C VAL A 56 14.06 14.25 4.21
N THR A 57 12.80 14.36 3.76
CA THR A 57 11.60 14.04 4.53
C THR A 57 11.03 12.73 4.01
N ALA A 58 10.57 11.87 4.90
CA ALA A 58 9.83 10.64 4.58
C ALA A 58 8.43 10.69 5.19
N VAL A 59 7.42 10.24 4.45
CA VAL A 59 6.01 10.15 4.89
C VAL A 59 5.44 8.80 4.51
N VAL A 60 4.77 8.14 5.46
CA VAL A 60 3.97 6.92 5.22
C VAL A 60 2.49 7.27 5.28
N VAL A 61 1.73 6.78 4.30
CA VAL A 61 0.26 6.86 4.27
C VAL A 61 -0.35 5.47 4.16
N ASP A 62 -1.58 5.31 4.67
CA ASP A 62 -2.42 4.14 4.37
C ASP A 62 -3.11 4.29 2.99
N LEU A 63 -3.94 3.30 2.61
CA LEU A 63 -4.65 3.35 1.31
C LEU A 63 -5.78 4.38 1.26
N ASP A 64 -6.18 4.94 2.41
CA ASP A 64 -7.12 6.06 2.47
C ASP A 64 -6.41 7.41 2.31
N GLY A 65 -5.09 7.39 2.13
CA GLY A 65 -4.25 8.59 1.98
C GLY A 65 -3.96 9.31 3.30
N VAL A 66 -4.28 8.68 4.44
CA VAL A 66 -4.05 9.25 5.76
C VAL A 66 -2.60 9.02 6.20
N ARG A 67 -1.95 10.09 6.66
CA ARG A 67 -0.58 10.01 7.17
C ARG A 67 -0.52 9.17 8.43
N GLN A 68 0.30 8.11 8.43
CA GLN A 68 0.56 7.24 9.59
C GLN A 68 1.82 7.65 10.33
N ALA A 69 2.85 8.07 9.60
CA ALA A 69 4.12 8.54 10.16
C ALA A 69 4.76 9.59 9.24
N LEU A 70 5.52 10.48 9.83
CA LEU A 70 6.32 11.48 9.13
C LEU A 70 7.60 11.74 9.92
N LEU A 71 8.73 11.76 9.21
CA LEU A 71 10.00 12.23 9.77
C LEU A 71 10.68 13.18 8.78
N ARG A 72 10.95 14.42 9.23
CA ARG A 72 11.80 15.36 8.52
C ARG A 72 13.22 15.22 9.05
N GLY A 73 14.16 14.84 8.18
CA GLY A 73 15.58 14.80 8.52
C GLY A 73 16.14 16.18 8.84
N ASN A 74 17.21 16.21 9.62
CA ASN A 74 17.87 17.46 9.99
C ASN A 74 18.33 18.20 8.73
N GLY A 75 17.91 19.47 8.58
CA GLY A 75 18.26 20.31 7.44
C GLY A 75 17.45 20.07 6.16
N ALA A 76 16.51 19.12 6.13
CA ALA A 76 15.64 18.95 4.96
C ALA A 76 14.82 20.23 4.72
N PRO A 77 14.71 20.71 3.46
CA PRO A 77 13.94 21.91 3.13
C PRO A 77 12.46 21.78 3.48
N ILE A 78 11.81 22.89 3.87
CA ILE A 78 10.41 22.84 4.37
C ILE A 78 9.41 22.29 3.35
N HIS A 79 9.57 22.56 2.07
CA HIS A 79 8.68 22.07 1.01
C HIS A 79 8.69 20.54 0.86
N THR A 80 9.75 19.86 1.37
CA THR A 80 9.84 18.40 1.31
C THR A 80 8.78 17.71 2.16
N LEU A 81 8.20 18.39 3.17
CA LEU A 81 7.10 17.90 3.97
C LEU A 81 5.87 17.58 3.10
N ASP A 82 5.46 18.54 2.27
CA ASP A 82 4.31 18.35 1.39
C ASP A 82 4.66 17.47 0.20
N ASN A 83 5.85 17.66 -0.40
CA ASN A 83 6.24 16.89 -1.56
C ASN A 83 6.42 15.39 -1.24
N ALA A 84 6.96 15.02 -0.08
CA ALA A 84 7.02 13.64 0.36
C ALA A 84 5.61 13.05 0.57
N PHE A 85 4.69 13.83 1.15
CA PHE A 85 3.31 13.43 1.29
C PHE A 85 2.63 13.23 -0.08
N TYR A 86 2.79 14.14 -1.02
CA TYR A 86 2.20 14.02 -2.36
C TYR A 86 2.73 12.79 -3.10
N LYS A 87 4.01 12.48 -2.96
CA LYS A 87 4.61 11.25 -3.52
C LYS A 87 4.01 9.99 -2.88
N ALA A 88 3.86 9.95 -1.54
CA ALA A 88 3.23 8.86 -0.84
C ALA A 88 1.75 8.69 -1.26
N TYR A 89 0.99 9.78 -1.27
CA TYR A 89 -0.41 9.80 -1.69
C TYR A 89 -0.59 9.30 -3.13
N SER A 90 0.27 9.76 -4.04
CA SER A 90 0.25 9.33 -5.44
C SER A 90 0.60 7.84 -5.59
N ALA A 91 1.56 7.34 -4.82
CA ALA A 91 1.89 5.91 -4.81
C ALA A 91 0.75 5.07 -4.20
N ALA A 92 0.03 5.56 -3.18
CA ALA A 92 -1.11 4.86 -2.59
C ALA A 92 -2.36 4.87 -3.49
N SER A 93 -2.43 5.69 -4.53
CA SER A 93 -3.61 5.85 -5.38
C SER A 93 -3.39 5.51 -6.85
N LEU A 94 -2.41 6.14 -7.50
CA LEU A 94 -2.23 6.03 -8.97
C LEU A 94 -1.66 4.68 -9.41
N THR A 95 -0.97 3.96 -8.53
CA THR A 95 -0.32 2.68 -8.86
C THR A 95 -1.29 1.50 -8.83
N LEU A 96 -2.34 1.57 -8.01
CA LEU A 96 -3.19 0.41 -7.67
C LEU A 96 -3.93 -0.14 -8.88
N ALA A 97 -4.53 0.72 -9.69
CA ALA A 97 -5.34 0.31 -10.84
C ALA A 97 -4.54 -0.40 -11.93
N ARG A 98 -3.22 -0.22 -11.97
CA ARG A 98 -2.33 -0.75 -13.01
C ARG A 98 -1.28 -1.71 -12.48
N LYS A 99 -1.33 -2.07 -11.18
CA LYS A 99 -0.36 -2.91 -10.50
C LYS A 99 1.08 -2.37 -10.63
N GLU A 100 1.21 -1.06 -10.67
CA GLU A 100 2.49 -0.36 -10.58
C GLU A 100 2.93 -0.35 -9.11
N ASP A 101 4.20 -0.16 -8.84
CA ASP A 101 4.76 -0.22 -7.49
C ASP A 101 5.39 1.11 -7.02
N SER A 102 5.46 2.11 -7.90
CA SER A 102 6.04 3.40 -7.56
C SER A 102 5.55 4.55 -8.45
N THR A 103 5.75 5.77 -7.98
CA THR A 103 5.51 6.97 -8.78
C THR A 103 6.47 7.07 -9.98
N LYS A 104 7.61 6.37 -9.96
CA LYS A 104 8.47 6.25 -11.15
C LYS A 104 7.75 5.51 -12.27
N ALA A 105 7.13 4.38 -11.98
CA ALA A 105 6.35 3.64 -12.97
C ALA A 105 5.21 4.49 -13.55
N VAL A 106 4.54 5.26 -12.68
CA VAL A 106 3.51 6.22 -13.10
C VAL A 106 4.11 7.31 -14.01
N ALA A 107 5.24 7.92 -13.63
CA ALA A 107 5.93 8.94 -14.42
C ALA A 107 6.36 8.42 -15.81
N ASP A 108 6.93 7.22 -15.85
CA ASP A 108 7.36 6.58 -17.10
C ASP A 108 6.16 6.30 -18.04
N ARG A 109 5.02 5.91 -17.49
CA ARG A 109 3.78 5.73 -18.24
C ARG A 109 3.24 7.06 -18.78
N VAL A 110 3.22 8.08 -17.96
CA VAL A 110 2.76 9.43 -18.35
C VAL A 110 3.64 10.01 -19.44
N ALA A 111 4.97 9.83 -19.34
CA ALA A 111 5.91 10.29 -20.36
C ALA A 111 5.68 9.62 -21.74
N LYS A 112 5.24 8.35 -21.76
CA LYS A 112 4.93 7.62 -22.99
C LYS A 112 3.59 8.04 -23.61
N ASN A 113 2.60 8.42 -22.78
CA ASN A 113 1.23 8.70 -23.21
C ASN A 113 0.67 9.97 -22.52
N PRO A 114 1.29 11.16 -22.69
CA PRO A 114 0.98 12.31 -21.85
C PRO A 114 -0.49 12.79 -21.94
N PRO A 115 -1.16 12.88 -23.10
CA PRO A 115 -2.47 13.49 -23.17
C PRO A 115 -3.60 12.68 -22.54
N THR A 116 -3.45 11.36 -22.44
CA THR A 116 -4.54 10.45 -22.05
C THR A 116 -4.43 9.91 -20.63
N THR A 117 -3.32 10.18 -19.95
CA THR A 117 -3.00 9.54 -18.66
C THR A 117 -2.95 10.49 -17.46
N VAL A 118 -3.06 11.78 -17.72
CA VAL A 118 -3.05 12.83 -16.70
C VAL A 118 -4.40 13.54 -16.70
N PRO A 119 -5.05 13.73 -15.54
CA PRO A 119 -6.25 14.55 -15.45
C PRO A 119 -6.03 15.96 -16.00
N GLN A 120 -7.01 16.50 -16.71
CA GLN A 120 -6.95 17.86 -17.24
C GLN A 120 -6.92 18.92 -16.15
N THR A 121 -7.53 18.63 -14.99
CA THR A 121 -7.50 19.47 -13.81
C THR A 121 -6.57 18.86 -12.77
N PRO A 122 -5.65 19.64 -12.17
CA PRO A 122 -4.82 19.17 -11.06
C PRO A 122 -5.68 18.60 -9.92
N LEU A 123 -5.33 17.41 -9.46
CA LEU A 123 -6.01 16.77 -8.32
C LEU A 123 -5.27 17.13 -7.04
N PRO A 124 -5.98 17.39 -5.92
CA PRO A 124 -5.34 17.64 -4.63
C PRO A 124 -4.41 16.49 -4.24
N ASN A 125 -3.25 16.82 -3.70
CA ASN A 125 -2.24 15.88 -3.20
C ASN A 125 -1.62 14.92 -4.25
N VAL A 126 -1.98 15.03 -5.52
CA VAL A 126 -1.43 14.19 -6.59
C VAL A 126 -0.21 14.84 -7.21
N THR A 127 0.86 14.05 -7.35
CA THR A 127 2.07 14.43 -8.09
C THR A 127 2.53 13.28 -8.98
N TYR A 128 3.20 13.61 -10.07
CA TYR A 128 3.88 12.66 -10.94
C TYR A 128 5.40 12.62 -10.68
N ALA A 129 5.85 13.28 -9.60
CA ALA A 129 7.25 13.27 -9.20
C ALA A 129 7.66 11.90 -8.65
N VAL A 130 8.84 11.43 -9.06
CA VAL A 130 9.44 10.16 -8.61
C VAL A 130 9.84 10.24 -7.13
N GLY A 131 9.72 9.13 -6.40
CA GLY A 131 10.12 9.00 -4.99
C GLY A 131 9.01 8.48 -4.06
N GLY A 132 7.86 8.10 -4.61
CA GLY A 132 6.81 7.38 -3.91
C GLY A 132 6.84 5.88 -4.23
N VAL A 133 6.72 5.02 -3.22
CA VAL A 133 6.74 3.55 -3.35
C VAL A 133 5.55 2.95 -2.63
N THR A 134 4.82 2.06 -3.31
CA THR A 134 3.71 1.31 -2.73
C THR A 134 4.24 0.25 -1.77
N ILE A 135 3.66 0.17 -0.59
CA ILE A 135 4.01 -0.84 0.42
C ILE A 135 3.13 -2.06 0.21
N MET A 136 3.78 -3.22 0.03
CA MET A 136 3.10 -4.49 -0.26
C MET A 136 3.29 -5.48 0.89
N ALA A 137 2.21 -6.14 1.31
CA ALA A 137 2.24 -7.27 2.24
C ALA A 137 1.35 -8.39 1.71
N GLY A 138 1.85 -9.63 1.68
CA GLY A 138 1.10 -10.77 1.16
C GLY A 138 0.56 -10.59 -0.27
N GLY A 139 1.27 -9.84 -1.12
CA GLY A 139 0.86 -9.54 -2.50
C GLY A 139 -0.23 -8.46 -2.62
N LYS A 140 -0.62 -7.81 -1.52
CA LYS A 140 -1.62 -6.73 -1.50
C LYS A 140 -0.97 -5.42 -1.11
N ALA A 141 -1.40 -4.32 -1.73
CA ALA A 141 -1.04 -2.99 -1.29
C ALA A 141 -1.68 -2.69 0.07
N ILE A 142 -0.92 -2.12 1.01
CA ILE A 142 -1.37 -1.77 2.37
C ILE A 142 -1.12 -0.31 2.72
N GLY A 143 -0.50 0.44 1.83
CA GLY A 143 -0.16 1.84 1.98
C GLY A 143 0.95 2.24 1.03
N ALA A 144 1.57 3.37 1.28
CA ALA A 144 2.73 3.84 0.52
C ALA A 144 3.66 4.71 1.37
N ILE A 145 4.91 4.81 0.93
CA ILE A 145 5.88 5.77 1.46
C ILE A 145 6.29 6.74 0.36
N GLY A 146 6.48 8.00 0.71
CA GLY A 146 7.09 9.01 -0.14
C GLY A 146 8.31 9.61 0.52
N VAL A 147 9.35 9.82 -0.25
CA VAL A 147 10.59 10.48 0.18
C VAL A 147 10.85 11.69 -0.72
N SER A 148 11.35 12.77 -0.14
CA SER A 148 11.66 14.00 -0.87
C SER A 148 12.82 14.74 -0.24
N GLY A 149 13.75 15.22 -1.07
CA GLY A 149 14.88 16.04 -0.64
C GLY A 149 16.22 15.63 -1.25
N ALA A 150 16.34 14.45 -1.83
CA ALA A 150 17.54 14.07 -2.57
C ALA A 150 17.64 14.86 -3.89
N PRO A 151 18.82 14.91 -4.54
CA PRO A 151 19.04 15.66 -5.77
C PRO A 151 18.15 15.25 -6.95
N GLY A 152 17.57 14.04 -6.89
CA GLY A 152 16.64 13.53 -7.90
C GLY A 152 15.69 12.50 -7.31
N GLY A 153 14.49 12.42 -7.84
CA GLY A 153 13.44 11.53 -7.33
C GLY A 153 13.82 10.04 -7.33
N GLN A 154 14.69 9.60 -8.23
CA GLN A 154 15.22 8.23 -8.23
C GLN A 154 16.02 7.92 -6.96
N PHE A 155 16.76 8.87 -6.42
CA PHE A 155 17.49 8.70 -5.16
C PHE A 155 16.55 8.67 -3.95
N ASP A 156 15.46 9.46 -3.99
CA ASP A 156 14.38 9.40 -3.02
C ASP A 156 13.75 7.99 -3.01
N GLU A 157 13.44 7.44 -4.20
CA GLU A 157 12.86 6.10 -4.35
C GLU A 157 13.81 5.01 -3.85
N GLU A 158 15.11 5.09 -4.13
CA GLU A 158 16.12 4.16 -3.61
C GLU A 158 16.12 4.12 -2.07
N CYS A 159 16.04 5.27 -1.41
CA CYS A 159 15.97 5.35 0.05
C CYS A 159 14.69 4.70 0.59
N ALA A 160 13.55 4.95 -0.06
CA ALA A 160 12.26 4.34 0.29
C ALA A 160 12.32 2.80 0.17
N ARG A 161 12.82 2.29 -0.95
CA ARG A 161 12.95 0.84 -1.21
C ARG A 161 13.91 0.18 -0.23
N ALA A 162 15.05 0.80 0.08
CA ALA A 162 16.00 0.30 1.06
C ALA A 162 15.37 0.17 2.46
N ALA A 163 14.55 1.13 2.86
CA ALA A 163 13.84 1.10 4.13
C ALA A 163 12.74 0.04 4.16
N ILE A 164 11.94 -0.09 3.09
CA ILE A 164 10.94 -1.16 2.97
C ILE A 164 11.59 -2.54 3.13
N ALA A 165 12.73 -2.78 2.47
CA ALA A 165 13.43 -4.05 2.55
C ALA A 165 13.82 -4.44 3.99
N LYS A 166 14.16 -3.46 4.85
CA LYS A 166 14.50 -3.70 6.25
C LYS A 166 13.32 -4.17 7.11
N ILE A 167 12.10 -3.76 6.78
CA ILE A 167 10.91 -4.10 7.55
C ILE A 167 10.08 -5.23 6.93
N GLN A 168 10.44 -5.68 5.72
CA GLN A 168 9.65 -6.60 4.88
C GLN A 168 9.24 -7.88 5.62
N GLU A 169 10.17 -8.49 6.38
CA GLU A 169 9.93 -9.74 7.10
C GLU A 169 8.88 -9.61 8.21
N ARG A 170 8.62 -8.40 8.69
CA ARG A 170 7.64 -8.10 9.75
C ARG A 170 6.26 -7.68 9.21
N MET A 171 6.10 -7.68 7.90
CA MET A 171 4.83 -7.40 7.21
C MET A 171 4.10 -8.68 6.75
N LYS A 172 4.39 -9.80 7.41
CA LYS A 172 3.78 -11.12 7.11
C LYS A 172 2.54 -11.37 7.95
#